data_0d2fb50501e997c2e2d87f13d2e37046
#
_entry.id   0d2fb50501e997c2e2d87f13d2e37046
#
_cell.length_a   1.000
_cell.length_b   1.000
_cell.length_c   1.000
_cell.angle_alpha   90.00
_cell.angle_beta   90.00
_cell.angle_gamma   90.00
#
_symmetry.space_group_name_H-M   'P 1'
#
loop_
_entity.id
_entity.type
_entity.pdbx_description
1 polymer ?
#
loop_
_entity_poly.entity_id
_entity_poly.type
_entity_poly.pdbx_seq_one_letter_code
_entity_poly.pdbx_strand_id
1 'polypeptide(L)'
;MKFPQVKPEYFPLAGGLDIVTPAISIGPGKVFDAQNYEPEISGGYRRINGFERYDGQDAPTDADYWVMTATISTTISVGASIVGATSAATGRVLGVFSSTLVLGGVSGTFIVGESLTVSAIAVATATTTAYQNGASAPSDDADYALLAANDQRQNILKVPGSGRIRGVHVFNDVLYAFRDNAAGTAGAMYRATSSGWELVTFGTEIQFTAGTNAISAGNLITGGTSGATASVVAVLIRSGSWGSSAVGTLIITVLSGTWQSGEAIKVSGTSCATSSSLATAITRLPGGRVECINANFTGSTATKKV
;
A
#
# COMPACT_ATOMS: atom_id res chain seq x y z
N MET A 1 29.73 -10.03 62.80
CA MET A 1 29.81 -10.54 61.44
C MET A 1 29.74 -9.35 60.50
N LYS A 2 30.79 -9.04 59.69
CA LYS A 2 30.70 -8.03 58.62
C LYS A 2 30.11 -8.72 57.41
N PHE A 3 28.93 -8.29 56.98
CA PHE A 3 28.39 -8.74 55.71
C PHE A 3 29.27 -8.19 54.57
N PRO A 4 29.59 -9.01 53.56
CA PRO A 4 30.32 -8.51 52.40
C PRO A 4 29.51 -7.40 51.75
N GLN A 5 30.12 -6.20 51.64
CA GLN A 5 29.50 -5.11 50.86
C GLN A 5 29.54 -5.46 49.38
N VAL A 6 28.39 -5.69 48.81
CA VAL A 6 28.25 -5.81 47.35
C VAL A 6 28.44 -4.42 46.77
N LYS A 7 29.54 -4.24 46.04
CA LYS A 7 29.80 -3.03 45.28
C LYS A 7 29.13 -3.19 43.90
N PRO A 8 28.11 -2.42 43.59
CA PRO A 8 27.52 -2.50 42.26
C PRO A 8 28.54 -2.01 41.20
N GLU A 9 28.77 -2.81 40.19
CA GLU A 9 29.62 -2.45 39.06
C GLU A 9 28.70 -2.14 37.87
N TYR A 10 28.86 -0.95 37.30
CA TYR A 10 28.06 -0.49 36.17
C TYR A 10 28.85 -0.61 34.87
N PHE A 11 28.34 -1.40 33.93
CA PHE A 11 28.91 -1.51 32.60
C PHE A 11 28.06 -0.68 31.61
N PRO A 12 28.52 0.50 31.18
CA PRO A 12 27.78 1.27 30.16
C PRO A 12 27.84 0.53 28.83
N LEU A 13 26.69 0.23 28.25
CA LEU A 13 26.57 -0.40 26.93
C LEU A 13 26.73 0.65 25.81
N ALA A 14 27.90 1.26 25.71
CA ALA A 14 28.18 2.31 24.73
C ALA A 14 29.06 1.86 23.56
N GLY A 15 29.48 0.59 23.56
CA GLY A 15 30.47 0.06 22.61
C GLY A 15 29.90 -0.38 21.25
N GLY A 16 28.59 -0.33 21.06
CA GLY A 16 27.96 -0.71 19.81
C GLY A 16 27.73 -2.22 19.63
N LEU A 17 27.14 -2.58 18.50
CA LEU A 17 26.89 -3.97 18.09
C LEU A 17 28.15 -4.54 17.42
N ASP A 18 28.66 -5.66 17.93
CA ASP A 18 29.82 -6.37 17.38
C ASP A 18 29.42 -7.81 17.02
N ILE A 19 29.11 -8.03 15.77
CA ILE A 19 28.69 -9.33 15.23
C ILE A 19 29.84 -10.13 14.61
N VAL A 20 31.06 -9.61 14.68
CA VAL A 20 32.24 -10.23 14.06
C VAL A 20 33.13 -10.90 15.10
N THR A 21 33.29 -10.27 16.27
CA THR A 21 34.13 -10.82 17.35
C THR A 21 33.42 -11.99 18.01
N PRO A 22 34.11 -13.13 18.24
CA PRO A 22 33.55 -14.23 19.00
C PRO A 22 33.05 -13.79 20.40
N ALA A 23 31.88 -14.27 20.82
CA ALA A 23 31.20 -13.83 22.03
C ALA A 23 32.09 -13.83 23.28
N ILE A 24 33.04 -14.78 23.39
CA ILE A 24 34.00 -14.91 24.52
C ILE A 24 35.06 -13.76 24.50
N SER A 25 35.26 -13.11 23.39
CA SER A 25 36.30 -12.06 23.20
C SER A 25 35.69 -10.65 23.03
N ILE A 26 34.40 -10.53 23.19
CA ILE A 26 33.71 -9.21 23.08
C ILE A 26 34.15 -8.35 24.26
N GLY A 27 34.60 -7.11 23.92
CA GLY A 27 35.00 -6.12 24.93
C GLY A 27 33.84 -5.61 25.76
N PRO A 28 34.07 -5.14 26.99
CA PRO A 28 33.06 -4.56 27.85
C PRO A 28 32.28 -3.41 27.13
N GLY A 29 30.97 -3.35 27.33
CA GLY A 29 30.12 -2.34 26.78
C GLY A 29 29.67 -2.58 25.35
N LYS A 30 30.12 -3.65 24.69
CA LYS A 30 29.60 -4.08 23.37
C LYS A 30 28.56 -5.19 23.56
N VAL A 31 27.66 -5.31 22.57
CA VAL A 31 26.66 -6.37 22.48
C VAL A 31 26.82 -7.14 21.18
N PHE A 32 26.58 -8.44 21.16
CA PHE A 32 26.64 -9.28 19.98
C PHE A 32 25.26 -9.51 19.34
N ASP A 33 24.20 -9.29 20.11
CA ASP A 33 22.81 -9.34 19.65
C ASP A 33 22.00 -8.27 20.38
N ALA A 34 21.18 -7.56 19.66
CA ALA A 34 20.28 -6.55 20.21
C ALA A 34 18.95 -6.59 19.43
N GLN A 35 17.89 -6.99 20.12
CA GLN A 35 16.55 -7.00 19.55
C GLN A 35 15.72 -5.86 20.12
N ASN A 36 15.04 -5.12 19.24
CA ASN A 36 14.20 -3.98 19.61
C ASN A 36 14.94 -2.83 20.32
N TYR A 37 16.25 -2.68 20.04
CA TYR A 37 17.08 -1.58 20.51
C TYR A 37 17.86 -0.97 19.35
N GLU A 38 18.08 0.33 19.41
CA GLU A 38 18.94 1.07 18.48
C GLU A 38 20.01 1.86 19.26
N PRO A 39 21.22 2.05 18.68
CA PRO A 39 22.25 2.89 19.29
C PRO A 39 21.74 4.32 19.41
N GLU A 40 22.00 4.97 20.55
CA GLU A 40 21.68 6.38 20.76
C GLU A 40 22.93 7.25 20.58
N ILE A 41 22.77 8.41 19.93
CA ILE A 41 23.89 9.35 19.64
C ILE A 41 24.57 9.81 20.93
N SER A 42 23.83 9.94 22.02
CA SER A 42 24.34 10.28 23.35
C SER A 42 25.11 9.17 24.04
N GLY A 43 25.19 7.98 23.41
CA GLY A 43 25.77 6.77 23.94
C GLY A 43 24.73 5.82 24.60
N GLY A 44 25.03 4.52 24.50
CA GLY A 44 24.11 3.48 24.97
C GLY A 44 23.11 3.01 23.92
N TYR A 45 22.02 2.43 24.38
CA TYR A 45 20.95 1.89 23.55
C TYR A 45 19.61 2.36 24.09
N ARG A 46 18.72 2.75 23.17
CA ARG A 46 17.32 2.99 23.50
C ARG A 46 16.46 1.90 22.86
N ARG A 47 15.37 1.58 23.52
CA ARG A 47 14.34 0.74 22.91
C ARG A 47 13.75 1.46 21.72
N ILE A 48 13.69 0.77 20.57
CA ILE A 48 12.94 1.30 19.43
C ILE A 48 11.45 1.39 19.81
N ASN A 49 10.82 2.45 19.39
CA ASN A 49 9.38 2.58 19.49
C ASN A 49 8.71 1.43 18.73
N GLY A 50 7.49 1.10 19.10
CA GLY A 50 6.68 0.17 18.34
C GLY A 50 6.61 0.58 16.86
N PHE A 51 6.48 -0.39 15.97
CA PHE A 51 6.28 -0.14 14.55
C PHE A 51 4.95 -0.77 14.12
N GLU A 52 4.32 -0.12 13.20
CA GLU A 52 3.08 -0.55 12.59
C GLU A 52 3.32 -0.89 11.11
N ARG A 53 2.44 -1.70 10.53
CA ARG A 53 2.42 -1.86 9.09
C ARG A 53 1.93 -0.57 8.45
N TYR A 54 2.38 -0.32 7.25
CA TYR A 54 1.95 0.80 6.44
C TYR A 54 1.56 0.31 5.05
N ASP A 55 0.42 0.76 4.56
CA ASP A 55 -0.09 0.48 3.21
C ASP A 55 -0.72 1.72 2.55
N GLY A 56 -0.63 2.87 3.21
CA GLY A 56 -1.21 4.14 2.79
C GLY A 56 -2.56 4.47 3.43
N GLN A 57 -3.16 3.54 4.16
CA GLN A 57 -4.32 3.82 5.00
C GLN A 57 -3.89 4.61 6.25
N ASP A 58 -4.86 5.20 6.93
CA ASP A 58 -4.63 5.96 8.17
C ASP A 58 -3.98 5.08 9.24
N ALA A 59 -3.09 5.68 10.03
CA ALA A 59 -2.40 4.97 11.09
C ALA A 59 -3.39 4.45 12.14
N PRO A 60 -3.14 3.30 12.79
CA PRO A 60 -4.02 2.80 13.85
C PRO A 60 -4.25 3.78 14.98
N THR A 61 -3.27 4.65 15.28
CA THR A 61 -3.38 5.71 16.29
C THR A 61 -4.36 6.82 15.90
N ASP A 62 -4.66 6.95 14.62
CA ASP A 62 -5.55 7.98 14.08
C ASP A 62 -6.96 7.42 13.80
N ALA A 63 -7.19 6.15 14.18
CA ALA A 63 -8.48 5.51 13.98
C ALA A 63 -9.53 6.07 14.95
N ASP A 64 -10.62 6.56 14.39
CA ASP A 64 -11.76 7.02 15.14
C ASP A 64 -12.66 5.88 15.60
N TYR A 65 -13.35 6.10 16.73
CA TYR A 65 -14.43 5.27 17.19
C TYR A 65 -15.74 6.08 17.32
N TRP A 66 -16.86 5.41 17.31
CA TRP A 66 -18.18 6.00 17.58
C TRP A 66 -18.84 5.27 18.73
N VAL A 67 -19.53 6.02 19.57
CA VAL A 67 -20.30 5.48 20.69
C VAL A 67 -21.77 5.75 20.46
N MET A 68 -22.59 4.74 20.61
CA MET A 68 -24.05 4.85 20.66
C MET A 68 -24.62 3.96 21.75
N THR A 69 -25.75 4.32 22.29
CA THR A 69 -26.51 3.44 23.18
C THR A 69 -27.66 2.77 22.41
N ALA A 70 -27.95 1.54 22.78
CA ALA A 70 -29.02 0.77 22.17
C ALA A 70 -29.67 -0.20 23.16
N THR A 71 -30.94 -0.48 22.98
CA THR A 71 -31.61 -1.59 23.66
C THR A 71 -31.34 -2.88 22.89
N ILE A 72 -30.45 -3.73 23.43
CA ILE A 72 -29.99 -4.96 22.79
C ILE A 72 -31.00 -6.07 23.03
N SER A 73 -31.51 -6.67 21.98
CA SER A 73 -32.46 -7.79 22.03
C SER A 73 -31.82 -9.16 21.80
N THR A 74 -30.67 -9.19 21.11
CA THR A 74 -29.94 -10.41 20.79
C THR A 74 -28.45 -10.13 20.86
N THR A 75 -27.63 -11.14 21.17
CA THR A 75 -26.18 -11.03 21.26
C THR A 75 -25.59 -10.49 19.94
N ILE A 76 -24.79 -9.44 20.06
CA ILE A 76 -24.05 -8.83 18.95
C ILE A 76 -22.58 -9.21 19.11
N SER A 77 -22.01 -9.82 18.07
CA SER A 77 -20.60 -10.20 18.07
C SER A 77 -19.70 -9.02 17.69
N VAL A 78 -18.55 -8.91 18.35
CA VAL A 78 -17.48 -8.00 17.94
C VAL A 78 -17.04 -8.36 16.52
N GLY A 79 -16.78 -7.35 15.69
CA GLY A 79 -16.46 -7.51 14.28
C GLY A 79 -17.67 -7.59 13.34
N ALA A 80 -18.89 -7.71 13.87
CA ALA A 80 -20.11 -7.70 13.04
C ALA A 80 -20.33 -6.34 12.38
N SER A 81 -20.83 -6.35 11.15
CA SER A 81 -21.34 -5.13 10.50
C SER A 81 -22.78 -4.87 10.96
N ILE A 82 -23.00 -3.70 11.55
CA ILE A 82 -24.32 -3.25 11.99
C ILE A 82 -24.87 -2.24 10.98
N VAL A 83 -26.17 -2.34 10.70
CA VAL A 83 -26.86 -1.48 9.73
C VAL A 83 -28.14 -0.94 10.36
N GLY A 84 -28.34 0.38 10.25
CA GLY A 84 -29.61 1.04 10.59
C GLY A 84 -30.68 0.73 9.56
N ALA A 85 -31.78 0.11 9.99
CA ALA A 85 -32.82 -0.35 9.08
C ALA A 85 -33.53 0.79 8.33
N THR A 86 -33.56 1.98 8.90
CA THR A 86 -34.21 3.16 8.30
C THR A 86 -33.20 4.08 7.64
N SER A 87 -32.07 4.35 8.32
CA SER A 87 -31.04 5.27 7.86
C SER A 87 -30.12 4.67 6.80
N ALA A 88 -30.04 3.35 6.73
CA ALA A 88 -29.00 2.61 6.01
C ALA A 88 -27.56 2.97 6.47
N ALA A 89 -27.40 3.65 7.61
CA ALA A 89 -26.11 3.90 8.22
C ALA A 89 -25.44 2.57 8.58
N THR A 90 -24.13 2.50 8.43
CA THR A 90 -23.35 1.28 8.70
C THR A 90 -22.24 1.56 9.70
N GLY A 91 -21.82 0.53 10.42
CA GLY A 91 -20.67 0.57 11.29
C GLY A 91 -20.22 -0.85 11.64
N ARG A 92 -18.94 -0.98 12.03
CA ARG A 92 -18.41 -2.26 12.53
C ARG A 92 -18.40 -2.25 14.06
N VAL A 93 -18.92 -3.28 14.68
CA VAL A 93 -18.95 -3.39 16.15
C VAL A 93 -17.54 -3.69 16.66
N LEU A 94 -16.96 -2.77 17.42
CA LEU A 94 -15.66 -2.90 18.09
C LEU A 94 -15.81 -3.45 19.51
N GLY A 95 -16.89 -3.09 20.17
CA GLY A 95 -17.19 -3.55 21.53
C GLY A 95 -18.67 -3.38 21.89
N VAL A 96 -19.12 -4.19 22.84
CA VAL A 96 -20.47 -4.14 23.39
C VAL A 96 -20.36 -4.11 24.92
N PHE A 97 -20.78 -3.02 25.52
CA PHE A 97 -20.68 -2.76 26.96
C PHE A 97 -22.06 -2.47 27.53
N SER A 98 -22.76 -3.51 28.00
CA SER A 98 -24.15 -3.43 28.43
C SER A 98 -25.05 -2.86 27.31
N SER A 99 -25.51 -1.62 27.42
CA SER A 99 -26.31 -0.91 26.41
C SER A 99 -25.50 -0.05 25.45
N THR A 100 -24.18 0.03 25.64
CA THR A 100 -23.29 0.86 24.82
C THR A 100 -22.66 0.02 23.73
N LEU A 101 -22.80 0.46 22.48
CA LEU A 101 -22.09 -0.06 21.32
C LEU A 101 -20.96 0.88 20.96
N VAL A 102 -19.75 0.34 20.84
CA VAL A 102 -18.59 1.03 20.28
C VAL A 102 -18.43 0.53 18.86
N LEU A 103 -18.41 1.47 17.91
CA LEU A 103 -18.37 1.19 16.47
C LEU A 103 -17.12 1.79 15.84
N GLY A 104 -16.61 1.16 14.81
CA GLY A 104 -15.58 1.67 13.92
C GLY A 104 -16.11 1.87 12.50
N GLY A 105 -15.49 2.75 11.72
CA GLY A 105 -15.79 2.94 10.31
C GLY A 105 -17.25 3.30 10.02
N VAL A 106 -17.84 4.17 10.83
CA VAL A 106 -19.25 4.56 10.67
C VAL A 106 -19.43 5.37 9.40
N SER A 107 -20.39 4.96 8.58
CA SER A 107 -20.84 5.67 7.39
C SER A 107 -22.34 5.97 7.49
N GLY A 108 -22.73 7.20 7.21
CA GLY A 108 -24.10 7.68 7.41
C GLY A 108 -24.36 8.08 8.87
N THR A 109 -25.63 8.35 9.19
CA THR A 109 -26.06 8.78 10.53
C THR A 109 -27.18 7.86 11.03
N PHE A 110 -26.94 7.17 12.13
CA PHE A 110 -27.96 6.35 12.78
C PHE A 110 -29.08 7.22 13.38
N ILE A 111 -30.31 6.74 13.27
CA ILE A 111 -31.51 7.43 13.74
C ILE A 111 -31.97 6.82 15.06
N VAL A 112 -32.31 7.69 16.03
CA VAL A 112 -32.88 7.25 17.31
C VAL A 112 -34.22 6.54 17.08
N GLY A 113 -34.38 5.38 17.71
CA GLY A 113 -35.57 4.55 17.60
C GLY A 113 -35.56 3.57 16.43
N GLU A 114 -34.54 3.60 15.53
CA GLU A 114 -34.47 2.64 14.45
C GLU A 114 -33.98 1.26 14.93
N SER A 115 -34.40 0.24 14.20
CA SER A 115 -33.89 -1.12 14.38
C SER A 115 -32.48 -1.22 13.82
N LEU A 116 -31.58 -1.79 14.61
CA LEU A 116 -30.22 -2.12 14.20
C LEU A 116 -30.16 -3.59 13.81
N THR A 117 -29.61 -3.86 12.64
CA THR A 117 -29.57 -5.21 12.06
C THR A 117 -28.14 -5.69 11.82
N VAL A 118 -27.92 -7.00 11.99
CA VAL A 118 -26.72 -7.71 11.56
C VAL A 118 -27.18 -8.80 10.60
N SER A 119 -26.63 -8.82 9.38
CA SER A 119 -27.06 -9.74 8.31
C SER A 119 -28.59 -9.73 8.09
N ALA A 120 -29.20 -8.55 8.11
CA ALA A 120 -30.65 -8.30 7.99
C ALA A 120 -31.52 -8.84 9.15
N ILE A 121 -30.92 -9.31 10.23
CA ILE A 121 -31.62 -9.74 11.45
C ILE A 121 -31.59 -8.61 12.47
N ALA A 122 -32.76 -8.21 13.02
CA ALA A 122 -32.80 -7.19 14.05
C ALA A 122 -32.16 -7.71 15.36
N VAL A 123 -31.20 -6.94 15.88
CA VAL A 123 -30.40 -7.29 17.06
C VAL A 123 -30.50 -6.27 18.18
N ALA A 124 -30.87 -5.04 17.87
CA ALA A 124 -31.01 -3.96 18.85
C ALA A 124 -31.90 -2.83 18.29
N THR A 125 -32.26 -1.89 19.16
CA THR A 125 -32.90 -0.61 18.80
C THR A 125 -32.03 0.54 19.29
N ALA A 126 -31.68 1.46 18.40
CA ALA A 126 -30.87 2.63 18.72
C ALA A 126 -31.60 3.55 19.71
N THR A 127 -30.97 3.91 20.81
CA THR A 127 -31.51 4.88 21.79
C THR A 127 -30.82 6.25 21.70
N THR A 128 -29.63 6.31 21.09
CA THR A 128 -28.96 7.55 20.70
C THR A 128 -28.47 7.45 19.25
N THR A 129 -28.05 8.58 18.68
CA THR A 129 -27.21 8.56 17.48
C THR A 129 -25.80 8.07 17.83
N ALA A 130 -24.99 7.77 16.83
CA ALA A 130 -23.58 7.46 17.03
C ALA A 130 -22.76 8.78 17.08
N TYR A 131 -21.96 8.96 18.12
CA TYR A 131 -21.10 10.11 18.32
C TYR A 131 -19.65 9.71 18.17
N GLN A 132 -18.92 10.39 17.28
CA GLN A 132 -17.50 10.18 17.08
C GLN A 132 -16.72 10.60 18.31
N ASN A 133 -15.81 9.75 18.78
CA ASN A 133 -14.98 9.92 19.98
C ASN A 133 -15.81 10.36 21.20
N GLY A 134 -17.00 9.76 21.33
CA GLY A 134 -18.07 10.17 22.24
C GLY A 134 -18.04 9.49 23.60
N ALA A 135 -16.89 9.00 24.09
CA ALA A 135 -16.79 8.46 25.44
C ALA A 135 -17.07 9.51 26.50
N SER A 136 -17.77 9.12 27.56
CA SER A 136 -18.14 10.03 28.65
C SER A 136 -17.07 10.14 29.73
N ALA A 137 -16.15 9.20 29.81
CA ALA A 137 -15.05 9.17 30.78
C ALA A 137 -13.70 8.99 30.06
N PRO A 138 -12.62 9.59 30.56
CA PRO A 138 -11.28 9.44 29.97
C PRO A 138 -10.75 8.01 29.93
N SER A 139 -11.16 7.14 30.87
CA SER A 139 -10.82 5.71 30.86
C SER A 139 -11.46 4.98 29.68
N ASP A 140 -12.72 5.25 29.44
CA ASP A 140 -13.49 4.64 28.35
C ASP A 140 -12.99 5.15 27.01
N ASP A 141 -12.59 6.42 26.91
CA ASP A 141 -11.99 7.02 25.72
C ASP A 141 -10.71 6.27 25.32
N ALA A 142 -9.81 6.04 26.29
CA ALA A 142 -8.57 5.29 26.03
C ALA A 142 -8.85 3.83 25.61
N ASP A 143 -9.82 3.17 26.25
CA ASP A 143 -10.17 1.78 25.91
C ASP A 143 -10.84 1.70 24.52
N TYR A 144 -11.73 2.61 24.18
CA TYR A 144 -12.42 2.63 22.88
C TYR A 144 -11.48 3.03 21.75
N ALA A 145 -10.58 3.98 21.98
CA ALA A 145 -9.52 4.31 21.02
C ALA A 145 -8.60 3.10 20.76
N LEU A 146 -8.27 2.32 21.80
CA LEU A 146 -7.49 1.11 21.65
C LEU A 146 -8.24 0.03 20.83
N LEU A 147 -9.55 -0.10 21.00
CA LEU A 147 -10.37 -1.00 20.18
C LEU A 147 -10.35 -0.58 18.71
N ALA A 148 -10.51 0.71 18.43
CA ALA A 148 -10.44 1.25 17.06
C ALA A 148 -9.05 1.04 16.45
N ALA A 149 -8.00 1.34 17.19
CA ALA A 149 -6.62 1.11 16.76
C ALA A 149 -6.35 -0.37 16.43
N ASN A 150 -6.86 -1.29 17.25
CA ASN A 150 -6.69 -2.73 17.04
C ASN A 150 -7.49 -3.23 15.82
N ASP A 151 -8.65 -2.67 15.56
CA ASP A 151 -9.44 -2.96 14.36
C ASP A 151 -8.71 -2.44 13.11
N GLN A 152 -8.23 -1.19 13.12
CA GLN A 152 -7.48 -0.61 12.02
C GLN A 152 -6.20 -1.39 11.70
N ARG A 153 -5.47 -1.89 12.72
CA ARG A 153 -4.29 -2.76 12.50
C ARG A 153 -4.59 -4.00 11.67
N GLN A 154 -5.81 -4.54 11.75
CA GLN A 154 -6.21 -5.69 10.96
C GLN A 154 -6.50 -5.33 9.51
N ASN A 155 -6.92 -4.09 9.25
CA ASN A 155 -7.20 -3.58 7.92
C ASN A 155 -5.92 -3.24 7.15
N ILE A 156 -4.86 -2.80 7.84
CA ILE A 156 -3.57 -2.47 7.22
C ILE A 156 -2.87 -3.76 6.79
N LEU A 157 -2.75 -3.95 5.49
CA LEU A 157 -2.23 -5.16 4.90
C LEU A 157 -0.73 -5.04 4.58
N LYS A 158 -0.07 -6.19 4.58
CA LYS A 158 1.29 -6.28 4.04
C LYS A 158 1.26 -6.12 2.52
N VAL A 159 2.37 -5.66 1.92
CA VAL A 159 2.55 -5.63 0.46
C VAL A 159 2.14 -6.95 -0.16
N PRO A 160 1.20 -6.96 -1.12
CA PRO A 160 0.77 -8.18 -1.79
C PRO A 160 1.92 -8.89 -2.51
N GLY A 161 1.73 -10.16 -2.89
CA GLY A 161 2.72 -10.94 -3.62
C GLY A 161 3.39 -12.02 -2.77
N SER A 162 4.48 -12.57 -3.28
CA SER A 162 5.24 -13.68 -2.69
C SER A 162 6.69 -13.30 -2.38
N GLY A 163 7.34 -14.10 -1.54
CA GLY A 163 8.73 -13.89 -1.18
C GLY A 163 8.97 -12.62 -0.34
N ARG A 164 10.19 -12.15 -0.32
CA ARG A 164 10.63 -10.94 0.40
C ARG A 164 10.35 -9.67 -0.41
N ILE A 165 10.28 -8.51 0.25
CA ILE A 165 10.28 -7.22 -0.40
C ILE A 165 11.66 -7.01 -1.04
N ARG A 166 11.69 -6.60 -2.30
CA ARG A 166 12.90 -6.43 -3.12
C ARG A 166 13.47 -5.02 -3.06
N GLY A 167 12.64 -4.06 -2.73
CA GLY A 167 12.98 -2.65 -2.52
C GLY A 167 11.77 -1.85 -2.15
N VAL A 168 12.00 -0.69 -1.57
CA VAL A 168 10.98 0.31 -1.27
C VAL A 168 11.49 1.68 -1.69
N HIS A 169 10.60 2.56 -2.09
CA HIS A 169 10.95 3.92 -2.51
C HIS A 169 9.80 4.87 -2.28
N VAL A 170 10.10 6.08 -1.83
CA VAL A 170 9.10 7.16 -1.70
C VAL A 170 9.29 8.12 -2.87
N PHE A 171 8.23 8.34 -3.63
CA PHE A 171 8.20 9.28 -4.74
C PHE A 171 6.92 10.11 -4.70
N ASN A 172 7.06 11.43 -4.69
CA ASN A 172 5.95 12.38 -4.53
C ASN A 172 5.04 12.00 -3.34
N ASP A 173 5.65 11.76 -2.17
CA ASP A 173 5.00 11.40 -0.91
C ASP A 173 4.20 10.08 -0.95
N VAL A 174 4.33 9.32 -2.01
CA VAL A 174 3.74 7.98 -2.14
C VAL A 174 4.81 6.92 -1.96
N LEU A 175 4.55 5.93 -1.11
CA LEU A 175 5.43 4.78 -0.92
C LEU A 175 5.16 3.74 -2.01
N TYR A 176 6.22 3.33 -2.69
CA TYR A 176 6.24 2.22 -3.63
C TYR A 176 7.00 1.05 -3.04
N ALA A 177 6.49 -0.15 -3.24
CA ALA A 177 7.13 -1.39 -2.82
C ALA A 177 7.24 -2.36 -3.98
N PHE A 178 8.39 -3.02 -4.07
CA PHE A 178 8.68 -4.00 -5.11
C PHE A 178 8.72 -5.40 -4.48
N ARG A 179 7.97 -6.31 -5.04
CA ARG A 179 7.87 -7.70 -4.60
C ARG A 179 7.55 -8.59 -5.79
N ASP A 180 7.79 -9.90 -5.68
CA ASP A 180 7.32 -10.81 -6.71
C ASP A 180 5.78 -10.94 -6.64
N ASN A 181 5.12 -11.16 -7.78
CA ASN A 181 3.68 -11.40 -7.83
C ASN A 181 3.29 -12.63 -6.98
N ALA A 182 2.00 -12.86 -6.75
CA ALA A 182 1.54 -13.95 -5.89
C ALA A 182 2.03 -15.33 -6.34
N ALA A 183 2.16 -15.55 -7.66
CA ALA A 183 2.68 -16.79 -8.23
C ALA A 183 4.21 -16.91 -8.18
N GLY A 184 4.94 -15.84 -7.87
CA GLY A 184 6.41 -15.83 -7.87
C GLY A 184 7.04 -15.87 -9.26
N THR A 185 6.29 -15.60 -10.33
CA THR A 185 6.69 -15.72 -11.73
C THR A 185 7.13 -14.41 -12.37
N ALA A 186 6.80 -13.28 -11.76
CA ALA A 186 7.14 -11.95 -12.25
C ALA A 186 7.36 -10.97 -11.08
N GLY A 187 8.21 -9.97 -11.29
CA GLY A 187 8.33 -8.83 -10.40
C GLY A 187 7.12 -7.90 -10.54
N ALA A 188 6.60 -7.43 -9.43
CA ALA A 188 5.48 -6.51 -9.33
C ALA A 188 5.87 -5.26 -8.53
N MET A 189 5.24 -4.15 -8.82
CA MET A 189 5.35 -2.90 -8.10
C MET A 189 3.98 -2.53 -7.52
N TYR A 190 3.96 -2.13 -6.28
CA TYR A 190 2.74 -1.71 -5.59
C TYR A 190 2.95 -0.29 -5.09
N ARG A 191 1.90 0.51 -5.12
CA ARG A 191 1.85 1.83 -4.48
C ARG A 191 0.90 1.80 -3.29
N ALA A 192 1.27 2.51 -2.24
CA ALA A 192 0.42 2.75 -1.10
C ALA A 192 -0.65 3.80 -1.45
N THR A 193 -1.90 3.53 -1.10
CA THR A 193 -3.03 4.44 -1.28
C THR A 193 -3.89 4.47 -0.02
N SER A 194 -4.79 5.44 0.11
CA SER A 194 -5.76 5.48 1.22
C SER A 194 -6.68 4.25 1.31
N SER A 195 -6.66 3.40 0.28
CA SER A 195 -7.40 2.11 0.25
C SER A 195 -6.49 0.89 0.41
N GLY A 196 -5.21 1.11 0.74
CA GLY A 196 -4.20 0.06 0.83
C GLY A 196 -3.33 -0.07 -0.43
N TRP A 197 -2.66 -1.21 -0.59
CA TRP A 197 -1.74 -1.45 -1.70
C TRP A 197 -2.46 -1.61 -3.02
N GLU A 198 -2.05 -0.85 -4.02
CA GLU A 198 -2.52 -0.93 -5.40
C GLU A 198 -1.39 -1.40 -6.33
N LEU A 199 -1.70 -2.36 -7.22
CA LEU A 199 -0.75 -2.83 -8.22
C LEU A 199 -0.50 -1.73 -9.27
N VAL A 200 0.76 -1.40 -9.50
CA VAL A 200 1.18 -0.52 -10.59
C VAL A 200 1.57 -1.36 -11.80
N THR A 201 0.89 -1.12 -12.92
CA THR A 201 1.21 -1.77 -14.18
C THR A 201 2.37 -1.06 -14.88
N PHE A 202 3.30 -1.83 -15.46
CA PHE A 202 4.41 -1.27 -16.23
C PHE A 202 4.01 -0.85 -17.65
N GLY A 203 2.72 -0.95 -17.97
CA GLY A 203 2.19 -0.65 -19.30
C GLY A 203 2.12 -1.87 -20.20
N THR A 204 1.82 -1.62 -21.46
CA THR A 204 1.73 -2.62 -22.53
C THR A 204 2.69 -2.23 -23.64
N GLU A 205 3.30 -3.18 -24.30
CA GLU A 205 4.18 -2.91 -25.44
C GLU A 205 3.67 -3.56 -26.72
N ILE A 206 3.93 -2.90 -27.85
CA ILE A 206 3.80 -3.44 -29.20
C ILE A 206 5.13 -3.25 -29.89
N GLN A 207 5.70 -4.33 -30.43
CA GLN A 207 6.85 -4.21 -31.32
C GLN A 207 6.38 -3.82 -32.70
N PHE A 208 7.16 -3.00 -33.40
CA PHE A 208 6.86 -2.57 -34.75
C PHE A 208 8.06 -2.63 -35.67
N THR A 209 7.77 -2.73 -36.94
CA THR A 209 8.73 -2.69 -38.06
C THR A 209 8.20 -1.78 -39.17
N ALA A 210 9.00 -1.57 -40.20
CA ALA A 210 8.64 -0.79 -41.40
C ALA A 210 8.06 0.59 -41.05
N GLY A 211 8.66 1.26 -40.07
CA GLY A 211 8.24 2.59 -39.66
C GLY A 211 8.57 3.65 -40.71
N THR A 212 7.55 4.25 -41.31
CA THR A 212 7.67 5.26 -42.37
C THR A 212 7.28 6.65 -41.89
N ASN A 213 6.25 6.77 -41.07
CA ASN A 213 5.81 8.04 -40.50
C ASN A 213 6.05 8.04 -38.99
N ALA A 214 6.51 9.17 -38.44
CA ALA A 214 6.86 9.26 -37.05
C ALA A 214 5.64 9.05 -36.15
N ILE A 215 5.77 8.19 -35.16
CA ILE A 215 4.86 8.04 -34.03
C ILE A 215 5.53 8.68 -32.83
N SER A 216 4.81 9.51 -32.10
CA SER A 216 5.31 10.22 -30.93
C SER A 216 4.49 9.90 -29.68
N ALA A 217 5.08 10.12 -28.50
CA ALA A 217 4.32 10.07 -27.26
C ALA A 217 3.11 11.02 -27.32
N GLY A 218 1.97 10.57 -26.78
CA GLY A 218 0.69 11.28 -26.84
C GLY A 218 -0.14 10.98 -28.09
N ASN A 219 0.41 10.35 -29.14
CA ASN A 219 -0.41 9.98 -30.29
C ASN A 219 -1.45 8.92 -29.91
N LEU A 220 -2.65 9.08 -30.47
CA LEU A 220 -3.65 8.03 -30.51
C LEU A 220 -3.37 7.15 -31.74
N ILE A 221 -3.15 5.86 -31.53
CA ILE A 221 -2.92 4.89 -32.57
C ILE A 221 -4.11 3.96 -32.73
N THR A 222 -4.30 3.49 -33.97
CA THR A 222 -5.36 2.54 -34.31
C THR A 222 -4.79 1.38 -35.14
N GLY A 223 -5.17 0.15 -34.80
CA GLY A 223 -4.88 -1.05 -35.57
C GLY A 223 -5.65 -1.07 -36.89
N GLY A 224 -4.93 -1.26 -37.99
CA GLY A 224 -5.52 -1.18 -39.33
C GLY A 224 -6.52 -2.29 -39.65
N THR A 225 -6.40 -3.43 -39.02
CA THR A 225 -7.28 -4.60 -39.21
C THR A 225 -8.18 -4.81 -38.01
N SER A 226 -7.63 -4.72 -36.80
CA SER A 226 -8.37 -4.97 -35.56
C SER A 226 -9.29 -3.82 -35.14
N GLY A 227 -8.99 -2.60 -35.59
CA GLY A 227 -9.64 -1.39 -35.06
C GLY A 227 -9.30 -1.10 -33.60
N ALA A 228 -8.40 -1.83 -32.99
CA ALA A 228 -7.95 -1.60 -31.61
C ALA A 228 -7.33 -0.19 -31.49
N THR A 229 -7.55 0.46 -30.35
CA THR A 229 -7.03 1.82 -30.11
C THR A 229 -6.14 1.84 -28.86
N ALA A 230 -5.11 2.67 -28.90
CA ALA A 230 -4.23 2.89 -27.77
C ALA A 230 -3.60 4.29 -27.80
N SER A 231 -3.25 4.82 -26.64
CA SER A 231 -2.42 6.01 -26.52
C SER A 231 -0.95 5.62 -26.37
N VAL A 232 -0.07 6.28 -27.11
CA VAL A 232 1.38 6.05 -27.05
C VAL A 232 1.97 6.80 -25.86
N VAL A 233 2.60 6.07 -24.96
CA VAL A 233 3.31 6.61 -23.78
C VAL A 233 4.76 6.94 -24.14
N ALA A 234 5.43 6.02 -24.84
CA ALA A 234 6.81 6.19 -25.27
C ALA A 234 7.10 5.41 -26.55
N VAL A 235 8.11 5.85 -27.27
CA VAL A 235 8.60 5.22 -28.49
C VAL A 235 10.07 4.91 -28.32
N LEU A 236 10.46 3.65 -28.51
CA LEU A 236 11.84 3.17 -28.42
C LEU A 236 12.27 2.67 -29.79
N ILE A 237 13.09 3.43 -30.51
CA ILE A 237 13.69 2.99 -31.77
C ILE A 237 14.88 2.10 -31.46
N ARG A 238 14.89 0.90 -32.01
CA ARG A 238 15.99 -0.09 -31.89
C ARG A 238 16.95 -0.01 -33.07
N SER A 239 16.43 0.24 -34.27
CA SER A 239 17.20 0.38 -35.49
C SER A 239 16.41 1.14 -36.56
N GLY A 240 17.11 1.62 -37.57
CA GLY A 240 16.51 2.44 -38.65
C GLY A 240 16.11 3.83 -38.20
N SER A 241 15.34 4.50 -39.02
CA SER A 241 14.79 5.82 -38.75
C SER A 241 13.40 5.99 -39.34
N TRP A 242 12.60 6.88 -38.77
CA TRP A 242 11.36 7.30 -39.37
C TRP A 242 11.60 7.89 -40.78
N GLY A 243 10.66 7.64 -41.67
CA GLY A 243 10.78 8.01 -43.09
C GLY A 243 11.32 6.87 -43.98
N SER A 244 11.80 5.78 -43.40
CA SER A 244 12.36 4.64 -44.15
C SER A 244 11.97 3.29 -43.55
N SER A 245 12.59 2.92 -42.43
CA SER A 245 12.53 1.54 -41.95
C SER A 245 12.71 1.45 -40.41
N ALA A 246 12.13 2.39 -39.68
CA ALA A 246 12.21 2.36 -38.22
C ALA A 246 11.66 1.02 -37.65
N VAL A 247 12.44 0.44 -36.76
CA VAL A 247 12.10 -0.77 -36.01
C VAL A 247 12.21 -0.46 -34.54
N GLY A 248 11.22 -0.88 -33.74
CA GLY A 248 11.24 -0.55 -32.33
C GLY A 248 10.10 -1.10 -31.53
N THR A 249 9.85 -0.45 -30.41
CA THR A 249 8.77 -0.80 -29.47
C THR A 249 7.99 0.47 -29.13
N LEU A 250 6.68 0.39 -29.17
CA LEU A 250 5.78 1.38 -28.60
C LEU A 250 5.36 0.90 -27.21
N ILE A 251 5.53 1.76 -26.22
CA ILE A 251 4.90 1.60 -24.90
C ILE A 251 3.56 2.30 -24.99
N ILE A 252 2.47 1.59 -24.69
CA ILE A 252 1.11 2.06 -24.93
C ILE A 252 0.22 1.84 -23.70
N THR A 253 -0.85 2.63 -23.65
CA THR A 253 -2.03 2.35 -22.83
C THR A 253 -3.15 1.94 -23.77
N VAL A 254 -3.58 0.68 -23.70
CA VAL A 254 -4.69 0.16 -24.52
C VAL A 254 -5.99 0.83 -24.06
N LEU A 255 -6.74 1.37 -25.00
CA LEU A 255 -8.04 2.02 -24.76
C LEU A 255 -9.20 1.10 -25.16
N SER A 256 -9.07 0.38 -26.29
CA SER A 256 -10.08 -0.58 -26.71
C SER A 256 -9.51 -1.63 -27.66
N GLY A 257 -10.18 -2.78 -27.75
CA GLY A 257 -9.89 -3.84 -28.70
C GLY A 257 -8.63 -4.63 -28.40
N THR A 258 -8.33 -5.58 -29.29
CA THR A 258 -7.16 -6.47 -29.20
C THR A 258 -6.29 -6.31 -30.43
N TRP A 259 -5.06 -5.89 -30.25
CA TRP A 259 -4.09 -5.68 -31.31
C TRP A 259 -3.67 -7.01 -31.95
N GLN A 260 -3.45 -6.99 -33.28
CA GLN A 260 -3.00 -8.14 -34.05
C GLN A 260 -1.55 -7.93 -34.51
N SER A 261 -0.80 -9.01 -34.61
CA SER A 261 0.52 -9.01 -35.24
C SER A 261 0.37 -8.91 -36.75
N GLY A 262 1.22 -8.10 -37.40
CA GLY A 262 1.21 -7.90 -38.85
C GLY A 262 0.25 -6.80 -39.35
N GLU A 263 -0.53 -6.16 -38.46
CA GLU A 263 -1.42 -5.10 -38.85
C GLU A 263 -0.74 -3.73 -38.97
N ALA A 264 -1.30 -2.86 -39.79
CA ALA A 264 -0.82 -1.48 -39.88
C ALA A 264 -1.13 -0.70 -38.58
N ILE A 265 -0.15 0.00 -38.04
CA ILE A 265 -0.32 0.96 -36.96
C ILE A 265 -0.57 2.33 -37.61
N LYS A 266 -1.74 2.89 -37.33
CA LYS A 266 -2.18 4.15 -37.92
C LYS A 266 -2.24 5.27 -36.88
N VAL A 267 -1.84 6.48 -37.29
CA VAL A 267 -2.08 7.71 -36.54
C VAL A 267 -2.98 8.61 -37.40
N SER A 268 -4.12 9.04 -36.88
CA SER A 268 -5.09 9.83 -37.61
C SER A 268 -5.44 9.29 -39.03
N GLY A 269 -5.57 7.96 -39.13
CA GLY A 269 -5.86 7.23 -40.37
C GLY A 269 -4.66 6.95 -41.27
N THR A 270 -3.51 7.58 -41.06
CA THR A 270 -2.30 7.39 -41.86
C THR A 270 -1.51 6.19 -41.31
N SER A 271 -1.12 5.24 -42.19
CA SER A 271 -0.26 4.12 -41.83
C SER A 271 1.16 4.63 -41.51
N CYS A 272 1.66 4.30 -40.32
CA CYS A 272 2.95 4.75 -39.82
C CYS A 272 3.98 3.63 -39.69
N ALA A 273 3.53 2.44 -39.33
CA ALA A 273 4.37 1.27 -39.12
C ALA A 273 3.53 -0.01 -39.23
N THR A 274 4.18 -1.17 -39.15
CA THR A 274 3.51 -2.47 -39.06
C THR A 274 3.82 -3.09 -37.69
N SER A 275 2.80 -3.54 -36.97
CA SER A 275 3.01 -4.29 -35.73
C SER A 275 3.72 -5.61 -36.01
N SER A 276 4.73 -5.94 -35.25
CA SER A 276 5.43 -7.23 -35.38
C SER A 276 5.16 -8.17 -34.18
N SER A 277 4.33 -7.75 -33.26
CA SER A 277 3.86 -8.55 -32.15
C SER A 277 2.41 -8.21 -31.78
N LEU A 278 1.79 -9.07 -30.98
CA LEU A 278 0.59 -8.69 -30.23
C LEU A 278 0.95 -7.62 -29.18
N ALA A 279 -0.05 -6.90 -28.72
CA ALA A 279 0.12 -6.06 -27.53
C ALA A 279 0.27 -6.96 -26.30
N THR A 280 1.39 -6.82 -25.61
CA THR A 280 1.72 -7.64 -24.44
C THR A 280 2.02 -6.78 -23.22
N ALA A 281 1.54 -7.19 -22.06
CA ALA A 281 1.88 -6.50 -20.82
C ALA A 281 3.38 -6.58 -20.55
N ILE A 282 3.98 -5.45 -20.18
CA ILE A 282 5.39 -5.41 -19.80
C ILE A 282 5.53 -6.12 -18.45
N THR A 283 6.32 -7.18 -18.44
CA THR A 283 6.63 -7.94 -17.23
C THR A 283 8.08 -7.76 -16.82
N ARG A 284 8.36 -7.92 -15.53
CA ARG A 284 9.73 -7.97 -14.99
C ARG A 284 10.00 -9.36 -14.48
N LEU A 285 11.24 -9.81 -14.61
CA LEU A 285 11.65 -11.10 -14.04
C LEU A 285 11.52 -11.06 -12.52
N PRO A 286 11.15 -12.20 -11.89
CA PRO A 286 11.07 -12.29 -10.44
C PRO A 286 12.46 -12.27 -9.82
N GLY A 287 12.56 -11.96 -8.56
CA GLY A 287 13.82 -11.94 -7.81
C GLY A 287 14.59 -10.63 -7.93
N GLY A 288 15.89 -10.71 -7.63
CA GLY A 288 16.79 -9.56 -7.65
C GLY A 288 16.62 -8.60 -6.46
N ARG A 289 17.25 -7.43 -6.57
CA ARG A 289 17.12 -6.27 -5.70
C ARG A 289 16.70 -5.09 -6.56
N VAL A 290 15.82 -4.27 -6.02
CA VAL A 290 15.40 -3.01 -6.67
C VAL A 290 16.01 -1.86 -5.89
N GLU A 291 16.76 -1.01 -6.61
CA GLU A 291 17.27 0.24 -6.12
C GLU A 291 16.67 1.38 -6.94
N CYS A 292 16.21 2.41 -6.28
CA CYS A 292 15.60 3.58 -6.91
C CYS A 292 16.44 4.81 -6.57
N ILE A 293 16.57 5.70 -7.53
CA ILE A 293 17.17 7.02 -7.35
C ILE A 293 16.21 8.08 -7.86
N ASN A 294 16.07 9.16 -7.13
CA ASN A 294 15.34 10.32 -7.62
C ASN A 294 16.26 11.11 -8.57
N ALA A 295 15.75 11.40 -9.76
CA ALA A 295 16.46 12.22 -10.74
C ALA A 295 15.58 13.38 -11.21
N ASN A 296 16.20 14.55 -11.32
CA ASN A 296 15.58 15.75 -11.90
C ASN A 296 16.49 16.31 -12.97
N PHE A 297 16.45 15.70 -14.16
CA PHE A 297 17.31 16.07 -15.27
C PHE A 297 17.02 17.46 -15.87
N THR A 298 15.85 18.01 -15.62
CA THR A 298 15.40 19.28 -16.21
C THR A 298 15.38 20.43 -15.21
N GLY A 299 15.66 20.19 -13.93
CA GLY A 299 15.54 21.18 -12.86
C GLY A 299 14.10 21.55 -12.49
N SER A 300 13.11 21.03 -13.20
CA SER A 300 11.69 21.29 -12.92
C SER A 300 11.09 20.25 -11.97
N THR A 301 10.37 20.72 -10.94
CA THR A 301 9.64 19.84 -10.02
C THR A 301 8.55 19.04 -10.70
N ALA A 302 8.00 19.52 -11.84
CA ALA A 302 6.97 18.85 -12.61
C ALA A 302 7.49 17.65 -13.43
N THR A 303 8.81 17.51 -13.59
CA THR A 303 9.42 16.48 -14.43
C THR A 303 10.36 15.55 -13.67
N LYS A 304 10.13 15.41 -12.36
CA LYS A 304 10.86 14.41 -11.56
C LYS A 304 10.69 13.02 -12.14
N LYS A 305 11.79 12.27 -12.18
CA LYS A 305 11.85 10.87 -12.61
C LYS A 305 12.44 10.00 -11.51
N VAL A 306 12.04 8.77 -11.47
CA VAL A 306 12.63 7.71 -10.64
C VAL A 306 13.21 6.64 -11.51
#